data_c17eade7b494e5518472180a76444509
#
_entry.id   c17eade7b494e5518472180a76444509
#
_cell.length_a   1.000
_cell.length_b   1.000
_cell.length_c   1.000
_cell.angle_alpha   90.00
_cell.angle_beta   90.00
_cell.angle_gamma   90.00
#
_symmetry.space_group_name_H-M   'P 1'
#
loop_
_entity.id
_entity.type
_entity.pdbx_description
1 polymer ?
#
loop_
_entity_poly.entity_id
_entity_poly.type
_entity_poly.pdbx_seq_one_letter_code
_entity_poly.pdbx_strand_id
1 'polypeptide(L)' 'MCIAMPMRIETLLEGKRAIVAQGKVAVEVDVSFLADPRPGDHVIVHAGYAIETLTLEDAEERLALFQRLAELAGDALSG' A
#
# COMPACT_ATOMS: atom_id res chain seq x y z
N MET A 1 -12.70 9.18 3.83
CA MET A 1 -12.83 8.10 2.87
C MET A 1 -11.58 7.25 2.92
N CYS A 2 -11.75 5.96 3.14
CA CYS A 2 -10.62 5.05 3.19
C CYS A 2 -10.39 4.47 1.82
N ILE A 3 -9.20 4.69 1.26
CA ILE A 3 -8.80 4.12 -0.01
C ILE A 3 -7.71 3.10 0.30
N ALA A 4 -7.92 1.86 -0.09
CA ALA A 4 -6.91 0.83 0.05
C ALA A 4 -5.75 1.18 -0.89
N MET A 5 -4.56 1.36 -0.33
CA MET A 5 -3.40 1.83 -1.09
C MET A 5 -2.37 0.71 -1.22
N PRO A 6 -1.87 0.44 -2.43
CA PRO A 6 -0.79 -0.53 -2.59
C PRO A 6 0.52 0.04 -2.04
N MET A 7 1.19 -0.73 -1.20
CA MET A 7 2.47 -0.34 -0.60
C MET A 7 3.41 -1.53 -0.63
N ARG A 8 4.70 -1.27 -0.57
CA ARG A 8 5.72 -2.31 -0.59
C ARG A 8 6.27 -2.54 0.81
N ILE A 9 6.39 -3.80 1.19
CA ILE A 9 7.01 -4.16 2.47
C ILE A 9 8.50 -3.86 2.38
N GLU A 10 8.98 -2.99 3.25
CA GLU A 10 10.41 -2.65 3.36
C GLU A 10 11.11 -3.57 4.35
N THR A 11 10.53 -3.75 5.52
CA THR A 11 11.15 -4.49 6.61
C THR A 11 10.07 -5.20 7.42
N LEU A 12 10.32 -6.45 7.78
CA LEU A 12 9.45 -7.18 8.70
C LEU A 12 9.90 -6.92 10.13
N LEU A 13 8.94 -6.70 11.01
CA LEU A 13 9.17 -6.47 12.43
C LEU A 13 8.60 -7.64 13.24
N GLU A 14 8.95 -7.70 14.50
CA GLU A 14 8.40 -8.71 15.39
C GLU A 14 6.91 -8.46 15.65
N GLY A 15 6.18 -9.50 16.02
CA GLY A 15 4.77 -9.39 16.36
C GLY A 15 3.86 -9.23 15.16
N LYS A 16 4.25 -9.79 14.02
CA LYS A 16 3.48 -9.75 12.78
C LYS A 16 3.20 -8.32 12.32
N ARG A 17 4.22 -7.49 12.38
CA ARG A 17 4.18 -6.12 11.91
C ARG A 17 5.26 -5.90 10.86
N ALA A 18 5.09 -4.87 10.07
CA ALA A 18 6.05 -4.54 9.02
C ALA A 18 6.04 -3.04 8.75
N ILE A 19 7.17 -2.55 8.22
CA ILE A 19 7.23 -1.21 7.66
C ILE A 19 6.95 -1.34 6.18
N VAL A 20 5.97 -0.60 5.71
CA VAL A 20 5.61 -0.55 4.29
C VAL A 20 5.79 0.87 3.78
N ALA A 21 6.10 0.99 2.50
CA ALA A 21 6.39 2.29 1.90
C ALA A 21 5.76 2.43 0.53
N GLN A 22 5.43 3.66 0.20
CA GLN A 22 4.99 4.03 -1.14
C GLN A 22 5.46 5.47 -1.38
N GLY A 23 6.40 5.62 -2.31
CA GLY A 23 7.01 6.92 -2.54
C GLY A 23 7.79 7.40 -1.30
N LYS A 24 7.43 8.54 -0.78
CA LYS A 24 8.06 9.12 0.41
C LYS A 24 7.33 8.78 1.70
N VAL A 25 6.26 8.02 1.61
CA VAL A 25 5.45 7.65 2.77
C VAL A 25 5.88 6.26 3.25
N ALA A 26 6.17 6.13 4.53
CA ALA A 26 6.48 4.84 5.15
C ALA A 26 5.71 4.76 6.47
N VAL A 27 5.03 3.65 6.69
CA VAL A 27 4.22 3.46 7.90
C VAL A 27 4.38 2.03 8.41
N GLU A 28 4.14 1.85 9.69
CA GLU A 28 4.11 0.54 10.30
C GLU A 28 2.69 -0.01 10.22
N VAL A 29 2.56 -1.24 9.76
CA VAL A 29 1.25 -1.90 9.61
C VAL A 29 1.28 -3.29 10.22
N ASP A 30 0.08 -3.82 10.49
CA ASP A 30 -0.11 -5.19 10.93
C ASP A 30 -0.20 -6.09 9.69
N VAL A 31 0.58 -7.17 9.66
CA VAL A 31 0.59 -8.11 8.53
C VAL A 31 0.06 -9.48 8.92
N SER A 32 -0.69 -9.57 10.01
CA SER A 32 -1.20 -10.84 10.51
C SER A 32 -2.22 -11.50 9.57
N PHE A 33 -2.85 -10.73 8.69
CA PHE A 33 -3.77 -11.28 7.69
C PHE A 33 -3.06 -11.93 6.51
N LEU A 34 -1.76 -11.69 6.35
CA LEU A 34 -1.00 -12.25 5.23
C LEU A 34 -0.43 -13.62 5.62
N ALA A 35 -0.43 -14.55 4.66
CA ALA A 35 0.04 -15.91 4.94
C ALA A 35 1.56 -15.98 5.11
N ASP A 36 2.31 -15.25 4.29
CA ASP A 36 3.78 -15.32 4.31
C ASP A 36 4.35 -13.99 3.79
N PRO A 37 4.21 -12.92 4.59
CA PRO A 37 4.70 -11.61 4.14
C PRO A 37 6.23 -11.60 4.09
N ARG A 38 6.78 -10.99 3.05
CA ARG A 38 8.23 -10.88 2.83
C ARG A 38 8.61 -9.48 2.39
N PRO A 39 9.82 -9.03 2.71
CA PRO A 39 10.32 -7.76 2.17
C PRO A 39 10.28 -7.77 0.64
N GLY A 40 9.84 -6.68 0.06
CA GLY A 40 9.67 -6.56 -1.38
C GLY A 40 8.27 -6.89 -1.88
N ASP A 41 7.45 -7.55 -1.07
CA ASP A 41 6.08 -7.84 -1.46
C ASP A 41 5.24 -6.57 -1.51
N HIS A 42 4.32 -6.52 -2.47
CA HIS A 42 3.35 -5.45 -2.58
C HIS A 42 2.06 -5.89 -1.90
N VAL A 43 1.51 -5.03 -1.07
CA VAL A 43 0.33 -5.35 -0.26
C VAL A 43 -0.67 -4.19 -0.33
N ILE A 44 -1.93 -4.51 -0.13
CA ILE A 44 -2.97 -3.50 0.03
C ILE A 44 -3.06 -3.16 1.51
N VAL A 45 -2.91 -1.87 1.83
CA VAL A 45 -2.99 -1.37 3.21
C VAL A 45 -4.28 -0.59 3.39
N HIS A 46 -5.00 -0.93 4.45
CA HIS A 46 -6.25 -0.26 4.80
C HIS A 46 -6.36 -0.21 6.32
N ALA A 47 -6.55 0.99 6.84
CA ALA A 47 -6.74 1.21 8.28
C ALA A 47 -5.61 0.66 9.16
N GLY A 48 -4.37 0.69 8.66
CA GLY A 48 -3.21 0.20 9.41
C GLY A 48 -2.96 -1.29 9.31
N TYR A 49 -3.72 -2.00 8.45
CA TYR A 49 -3.56 -3.43 8.22
C TYR A 49 -3.22 -3.70 6.77
N ALA A 50 -2.28 -4.62 6.55
CA ALA A 50 -2.04 -5.17 5.23
C ALA A 50 -3.03 -6.32 5.04
N ILE A 51 -3.94 -6.19 4.10
CA ILE A 51 -5.07 -7.11 3.96
C ILE A 51 -4.92 -8.09 2.82
N GLU A 52 -4.06 -7.81 1.86
CA GLU A 52 -3.90 -8.65 0.69
C GLU A 52 -2.51 -8.44 0.08
N THR A 53 -1.89 -9.53 -0.38
CA THR A 53 -0.64 -9.45 -1.13
C THR A 53 -0.97 -9.34 -2.61
N LEU A 54 -0.29 -8.43 -3.30
CA LEU A 54 -0.48 -8.20 -4.73
C LEU A 54 0.73 -8.72 -5.51
N THR A 55 0.50 -9.10 -6.77
CA THR A 55 1.61 -9.30 -7.68
C THR A 55 2.18 -7.95 -8.05
N LEU A 56 3.42 -7.92 -8.55
CA LEU A 56 4.03 -6.68 -9.00
C LEU A 56 3.17 -5.99 -10.07
N GLU A 57 2.64 -6.77 -10.98
CA GLU A 57 1.79 -6.27 -12.07
C GLU A 57 0.52 -5.61 -11.52
N ASP A 58 -0.15 -6.27 -10.57
CA ASP A 58 -1.34 -5.70 -9.93
C ASP A 58 -1.01 -4.41 -9.18
N ALA A 59 0.12 -4.38 -8.49
CA ALA A 59 0.55 -3.19 -7.76
C ALA A 59 0.78 -2.01 -8.70
N GLU A 60 1.41 -2.25 -9.84
CA GLU A 60 1.65 -1.22 -10.83
C GLU A 60 0.35 -0.67 -11.40
N GLU A 61 -0.60 -1.54 -11.72
CA GLU A 61 -1.90 -1.12 -12.22
C GLU A 61 -2.65 -0.27 -11.20
N ARG A 62 -2.64 -0.68 -9.94
CA ARG A 62 -3.32 0.06 -8.88
C ARG A 62 -2.67 1.41 -8.62
N LEU A 63 -1.34 1.48 -8.64
CA LEU A 63 -0.63 2.74 -8.50
C LEU A 63 -0.93 3.70 -9.64
N ALA A 64 -0.97 3.19 -10.86
CA ALA A 64 -1.33 4.00 -12.02
C ALA A 64 -2.75 4.54 -11.89
N LEU A 65 -3.69 3.72 -11.42
CA LEU A 65 -5.07 4.14 -11.20
C LEU A 65 -5.15 5.24 -10.14
N PHE A 66 -4.45 5.06 -9.01
CA PHE A 66 -4.42 6.07 -7.96
C PHE A 66 -3.84 7.38 -8.44
N GLN A 67 -2.79 7.32 -9.24
CA GLN A 67 -2.19 8.52 -9.80
C GLN A 67 -3.17 9.27 -10.70
N ARG A 68 -3.93 8.54 -11.52
CA ARG A 68 -4.93 9.16 -12.39
C ARG A 68 -6.06 9.77 -11.59
N LEU A 69 -6.52 9.08 -10.56
CA LEU A 69 -7.57 9.60 -9.68
C LEU A 69 -7.10 10.86 -8.94
N ALA A 70 -5.85 10.87 -8.49
CA ALA A 70 -5.28 12.02 -7.82
C ALA A 70 -5.18 13.22 -8.75
N GLU A 71 -4.79 13.00 -10.02
CA GLU A 71 -4.72 14.06 -11.01
C GLU A 71 -6.10 14.66 -11.26
N LEU A 72 -7.12 13.82 -11.44
CA LEU A 72 -8.48 14.29 -11.66
C LEU A 72 -9.03 15.02 -10.44
N ALA A 73 -8.80 14.50 -9.25
CA ALA A 73 -9.24 15.13 -8.02
C ALA A 73 -8.47 16.43 -7.78
N GLY A 74 -7.17 16.45 -8.08
CA GLY A 74 -6.36 17.64 -7.97
C GLY A 74 -6.87 18.77 -8.85
N ASP A 75 -7.21 18.47 -10.07
CA ASP A 75 -7.77 19.44 -10.99
C ASP A 75 -9.11 20.00 -10.47
N ALA A 76 -9.95 19.13 -9.96
CA ALA A 76 -11.24 19.53 -9.42
C ALA A 76 -11.10 20.38 -8.16
N LEU A 77 -10.11 20.08 -7.32
CA LEU A 77 -9.92 20.78 -6.06
C LEU A 77 -9.09 22.04 -6.18
N SER A 78 -8.16 22.06 -7.10
CA SER A 78 -7.27 23.20 -7.28
C SER A 78 -7.81 24.25 -8.26
N GLY A 79 -8.84 23.87 -8.99
CA GLY A 79 -9.48 24.71 -10.02
C GLY A 79 -10.12 25.91 -9.49
#